data_365b101eee5164dfb146a61d5c9032a2
#
_entry.id   365b101eee5164dfb146a61d5c9032a2
#
_cell.length_a   1.000
_cell.length_b   1.000
_cell.length_c   1.000
_cell.angle_alpha   90.00
_cell.angle_beta   90.00
_cell.angle_gamma   90.00
#
_symmetry.space_group_name_H-M   'P 1'
#
loop_
_entity.id
_entity.type
_entity.pdbx_description
1 polymer ?
#
loop_
_entity_poly.entity_id
_entity_poly.type
_entity_poly.pdbx_seq_one_letter_code
_entity_poly.pdbx_strand_id
1 'polypeptide(L)'
;MKRSITGILFLFIAACTSQSEVEPPVAGSTAEIIEALDGALCPDSEFSCVAIEMPLDHFDSSDERTIDVTFAILPATGQSKGAFVTATGGPGTAGIMSADSYTSALDPAIPEQFDIVFFDQRGVGMSGGLTCPQAALDLYRADADVATDAGKSLLAEAASTFATECISEIGDPEWLPFLSTAQVVEDLEVFRQTFGFEEFVLYGESYGTQLAQTYAAAHGDHLDRLLLDGTVDLTLDGFTFYGEQATAFGQTLQATFNACEADELCVENMGDDPGTAYDTLAALLSEGPLTAEYPLANGTSEERSFGLAELEIVASGQMYGETDRMLFIRALAAHSGRGDVVPLLRLLYPNLGTDPVDESIIEDPSWSDAIYYAVECLDYNFAGDSPQDVVGSFFEAGADFDNQRLGSIFYGDLPCAFWPDRNTEVDRPEPLEAEGIPTMVLGATADPATPFSNGVSVWSRLADGFLITQGGGPHVIFGRGNPCPDEDTTAFILDGTAPSVSTCDGVVVDIYQPLIPGSVAEFEDAETMFDTVEWEIYYLPEYYYWDGIEDSGAGCNLGGSVAFVSTDVGYGFEFADCALTDGLVLSGTGSYDFETDTFALDVTLGSPDCAYSYERAGADVSVEDSCPTDSFEA
;
A
#
# COMPACT_ATOMS: atom_id res chain seq x y z
N MET A 1 79.13 -28.28 29.71
CA MET A 1 77.73 -27.79 29.88
C MET A 1 77.29 -27.24 28.55
N LYS A 2 76.57 -28.03 27.77
CA LYS A 2 75.97 -27.62 26.48
C LYS A 2 74.48 -27.60 26.67
N ARG A 3 73.85 -26.47 26.50
CA ARG A 3 72.37 -26.34 26.47
C ARG A 3 71.93 -26.42 24.98
N SER A 4 71.16 -27.45 24.66
CA SER A 4 70.41 -27.58 23.43
C SER A 4 69.20 -26.65 23.47
N ILE A 5 69.04 -25.83 22.42
CA ILE A 5 67.85 -25.04 22.15
C ILE A 5 67.06 -25.80 21.08
N THR A 6 65.87 -26.31 21.46
CA THR A 6 64.92 -26.93 20.53
C THR A 6 64.03 -25.82 19.97
N GLY A 7 64.17 -25.52 18.68
CA GLY A 7 63.29 -24.59 18.01
C GLY A 7 61.96 -25.26 17.70
N ILE A 8 60.86 -24.64 18.15
CA ILE A 8 59.48 -24.99 17.77
C ILE A 8 59.15 -24.19 16.50
N LEU A 9 58.98 -24.93 15.42
CA LEU A 9 58.50 -24.39 14.12
C LEU A 9 56.97 -24.23 14.21
N PHE A 10 56.48 -22.99 14.28
CA PHE A 10 55.07 -22.70 14.08
C PHE A 10 54.75 -22.74 12.60
N LEU A 11 54.01 -23.73 12.16
CA LEU A 11 53.31 -23.69 10.88
C LEU A 11 52.14 -22.74 11.01
N PHE A 12 52.23 -21.60 10.36
CA PHE A 12 51.06 -20.79 10.03
C PHE A 12 50.29 -21.53 8.92
N ILE A 13 49.17 -22.14 9.27
CA ILE A 13 48.15 -22.53 8.30
C ILE A 13 47.41 -21.23 7.96
N ALA A 14 47.68 -20.67 6.79
CA ALA A 14 46.85 -19.66 6.19
C ALA A 14 45.53 -20.36 5.84
N ALA A 15 44.48 -20.08 6.61
CA ALA A 15 43.10 -20.35 6.18
C ALA A 15 42.83 -19.40 5.00
N CYS A 16 42.82 -19.92 3.78
CA CYS A 16 42.15 -19.23 2.68
C CYS A 16 40.67 -19.25 2.99
N THR A 17 40.14 -18.13 3.44
CA THR A 17 38.70 -17.84 3.32
C THR A 17 38.46 -17.68 1.83
N SER A 18 37.77 -18.63 1.25
CA SER A 18 37.18 -18.45 -0.07
C SER A 18 36.03 -17.45 0.09
N GLN A 19 36.31 -16.17 -0.08
CA GLN A 19 35.27 -15.23 -0.47
C GLN A 19 34.73 -15.74 -1.82
N SER A 20 33.45 -15.90 -1.97
CA SER A 20 32.79 -15.98 -3.26
C SER A 20 33.31 -14.79 -4.07
N GLU A 21 34.03 -15.07 -5.17
CA GLU A 21 34.46 -14.01 -6.08
C GLU A 21 33.20 -13.43 -6.71
N VAL A 22 32.72 -12.30 -6.18
CA VAL A 22 31.82 -11.41 -6.91
C VAL A 22 32.59 -11.00 -8.17
N GLU A 23 31.98 -11.18 -9.33
CA GLU A 23 32.60 -10.73 -10.58
C GLU A 23 32.99 -9.26 -10.46
N PRO A 24 34.15 -8.84 -10.97
CA PRO A 24 34.57 -7.44 -10.88
C PRO A 24 33.54 -6.55 -11.59
N PRO A 25 33.25 -5.34 -11.05
CA PRO A 25 32.24 -4.44 -11.61
C PRO A 25 32.49 -4.22 -13.10
N VAL A 26 31.44 -4.27 -13.89
CA VAL A 26 31.47 -4.00 -15.33
C VAL A 26 31.83 -2.52 -15.49
N ALA A 27 32.98 -2.21 -16.09
CA ALA A 27 33.40 -0.83 -16.29
C ALA A 27 32.59 -0.21 -17.45
N GLY A 28 31.76 0.78 -17.15
CA GLY A 28 30.96 1.46 -18.15
C GLY A 28 29.98 2.47 -17.51
N SER A 29 29.19 3.14 -18.32
CA SER A 29 28.01 3.88 -17.84
C SER A 29 26.92 2.88 -17.42
N THR A 30 25.95 3.32 -16.62
CA THR A 30 24.80 2.49 -16.21
C THR A 30 24.12 1.81 -17.41
N ALA A 31 23.95 2.52 -18.52
CA ALA A 31 23.38 1.97 -19.76
C ALA A 31 24.25 0.87 -20.40
N GLU A 32 25.58 1.03 -20.37
CA GLU A 32 26.52 0.01 -20.88
C GLU A 32 26.52 -1.24 -19.98
N ILE A 33 26.33 -1.07 -18.67
CA ILE A 33 26.23 -2.18 -17.72
C ILE A 33 24.92 -2.94 -17.95
N ILE A 34 23.78 -2.23 -18.11
CA ILE A 34 22.50 -2.83 -18.46
C ILE A 34 22.61 -3.68 -19.73
N GLU A 35 23.25 -3.14 -20.80
CA GLU A 35 23.46 -3.89 -22.05
C GLU A 35 24.37 -5.12 -21.84
N ALA A 36 25.41 -5.01 -21.01
CA ALA A 36 26.32 -6.10 -20.72
C ALA A 36 25.69 -7.24 -19.91
N LEU A 37 24.65 -6.93 -19.14
CA LEU A 37 23.86 -7.88 -18.36
C LEU A 37 22.59 -8.38 -19.09
N ASP A 38 22.53 -8.17 -20.43
CA ASP A 38 21.38 -8.56 -21.26
C ASP A 38 20.06 -7.93 -20.78
N GLY A 39 20.10 -6.73 -20.18
CA GLY A 39 18.91 -6.00 -19.71
C GLY A 39 17.95 -5.66 -20.86
N ALA A 40 16.67 -5.74 -20.58
CA ALA A 40 15.58 -5.43 -21.51
C ALA A 40 14.58 -4.47 -20.86
N LEU A 41 13.73 -3.80 -21.66
CA LEU A 41 12.65 -3.00 -21.07
C LEU A 41 11.78 -3.86 -20.16
N CYS A 42 11.44 -3.34 -19.01
CA CYS A 42 10.44 -3.94 -18.14
C CYS A 42 9.06 -3.95 -18.85
N PRO A 43 8.16 -4.85 -18.52
CA PRO A 43 6.82 -4.86 -19.10
C PRO A 43 6.13 -3.50 -18.92
N ASP A 44 5.63 -2.93 -20.02
CA ASP A 44 4.86 -1.67 -20.07
C ASP A 44 5.49 -0.48 -19.32
N SER A 45 6.83 -0.37 -19.35
CA SER A 45 7.62 0.58 -18.57
C SER A 45 8.73 1.23 -19.40
N GLU A 46 9.19 2.41 -18.97
CA GLU A 46 10.41 3.07 -19.50
C GLU A 46 11.69 2.54 -18.85
N PHE A 47 11.60 1.76 -17.78
CA PHE A 47 12.73 1.17 -17.09
C PHE A 47 13.32 -0.03 -17.84
N SER A 48 14.59 -0.28 -17.62
CA SER A 48 15.26 -1.51 -18.06
C SER A 48 15.34 -2.49 -16.89
N CYS A 49 14.80 -3.69 -17.07
CA CYS A 49 14.88 -4.78 -16.11
C CYS A 49 16.16 -5.60 -16.31
N VAL A 50 16.90 -5.84 -15.24
CA VAL A 50 18.11 -6.67 -15.18
C VAL A 50 17.94 -7.71 -14.07
N ALA A 51 18.00 -8.99 -14.41
CA ALA A 51 18.05 -10.07 -13.43
C ALA A 51 19.50 -10.35 -13.05
N ILE A 52 19.79 -10.38 -11.75
CA ILE A 52 21.13 -10.68 -11.22
C ILE A 52 21.02 -11.98 -10.41
N GLU A 53 21.88 -12.95 -10.74
CA GLU A 53 21.97 -14.18 -9.98
C GLU A 53 22.59 -13.91 -8.60
N MET A 54 21.86 -14.22 -7.55
CA MET A 54 22.24 -14.02 -6.15
C MET A 54 22.46 -15.36 -5.45
N PRO A 55 23.35 -15.49 -4.46
CA PRO A 55 23.35 -16.63 -3.55
C PRO A 55 21.98 -16.78 -2.90
N LEU A 56 21.47 -18.01 -2.79
CA LEU A 56 20.24 -18.24 -2.05
C LEU A 56 20.45 -17.93 -0.56
N ASP A 57 21.59 -18.36 0.00
CA ASP A 57 22.05 -18.02 1.36
C ASP A 57 23.38 -17.24 1.28
N HIS A 58 23.32 -15.92 1.50
CA HIS A 58 24.51 -15.08 1.56
C HIS A 58 25.44 -15.40 2.74
N PHE A 59 24.91 -16.07 3.77
CA PHE A 59 25.65 -16.35 5.00
C PHE A 59 26.26 -17.75 5.06
N ASP A 60 25.94 -18.64 4.09
CA ASP A 60 26.60 -19.95 3.94
C ASP A 60 27.27 -20.10 2.57
N SER A 61 28.55 -19.78 2.50
CA SER A 61 29.35 -19.92 1.29
C SER A 61 29.50 -21.35 0.75
N SER A 62 29.00 -22.36 1.48
CA SER A 62 28.95 -23.76 1.02
C SER A 62 27.65 -24.12 0.31
N ASP A 63 26.62 -23.26 0.38
CA ASP A 63 25.40 -23.39 -0.40
C ASP A 63 25.65 -22.85 -1.81
N GLU A 64 25.53 -23.72 -2.82
CA GLU A 64 25.74 -23.38 -4.22
C GLU A 64 24.41 -23.01 -4.93
N ARG A 65 23.28 -22.98 -4.20
CA ARG A 65 21.98 -22.60 -4.77
C ARG A 65 21.91 -21.09 -5.01
N THR A 66 21.21 -20.71 -6.05
CA THR A 66 21.03 -19.31 -6.44
C THR A 66 19.56 -18.95 -6.65
N ILE A 67 19.26 -17.67 -6.61
CA ILE A 67 17.98 -17.07 -6.97
C ILE A 67 18.25 -15.84 -7.84
N ASP A 68 17.40 -15.60 -8.83
CA ASP A 68 17.46 -14.36 -9.61
C ASP A 68 16.70 -13.25 -8.90
N VAL A 69 17.34 -12.09 -8.74
CA VAL A 69 16.69 -10.87 -8.24
C VAL A 69 16.69 -9.82 -9.34
N THR A 70 15.52 -9.27 -9.64
CA THR A 70 15.32 -8.34 -10.75
C THR A 70 15.30 -6.90 -10.24
N PHE A 71 16.07 -6.05 -10.93
CA PHE A 71 16.16 -4.60 -10.72
C PHE A 71 15.65 -3.88 -11.96
N ALA A 72 14.82 -2.87 -11.75
CA ALA A 72 14.38 -1.92 -12.78
C ALA A 72 15.22 -0.65 -12.66
N ILE A 73 15.87 -0.24 -13.74
CA ILE A 73 16.81 0.86 -13.74
C ILE A 73 16.44 1.84 -14.86
N LEU A 74 16.27 3.11 -14.51
CA LEU A 74 16.13 4.22 -15.43
C LEU A 74 17.40 5.09 -15.32
N PRO A 75 18.32 5.08 -16.31
CA PRO A 75 19.51 5.90 -16.27
C PRO A 75 19.18 7.39 -16.24
N ALA A 76 19.96 8.16 -15.49
CA ALA A 76 19.82 9.61 -15.40
C ALA A 76 19.81 10.26 -16.80
N THR A 77 18.87 11.20 -17.01
CA THR A 77 18.79 11.92 -18.29
C THR A 77 19.90 12.97 -18.47
N GLY A 78 20.57 13.37 -17.38
CA GLY A 78 21.71 14.27 -17.35
C GLY A 78 23.00 13.57 -16.92
N GLN A 79 23.85 14.26 -16.17
CA GLN A 79 25.06 13.67 -15.59
C GLN A 79 24.69 12.99 -14.26
N SER A 80 24.76 11.68 -14.22
CA SER A 80 24.47 10.91 -13.01
C SER A 80 25.42 11.27 -11.86
N LYS A 81 24.87 11.44 -10.67
CA LYS A 81 25.57 11.59 -9.39
C LYS A 81 25.66 10.27 -8.62
N GLY A 82 25.00 9.21 -9.10
CA GLY A 82 24.85 7.92 -8.44
C GLY A 82 23.43 7.39 -8.61
N ALA A 83 23.05 6.40 -7.82
CA ALA A 83 21.69 5.86 -7.84
C ALA A 83 20.82 6.47 -6.74
N PHE A 84 19.51 6.63 -7.05
CA PHE A 84 18.45 6.79 -6.08
C PHE A 84 17.65 5.47 -6.07
N VAL A 85 17.78 4.74 -4.98
CA VAL A 85 17.22 3.40 -4.83
C VAL A 85 16.00 3.45 -3.92
N THR A 86 14.87 2.92 -4.38
CA THR A 86 13.65 2.80 -3.60
C THR A 86 13.47 1.37 -3.10
N ALA A 87 13.38 1.22 -1.78
CA ALA A 87 12.95 0.01 -1.09
C ALA A 87 11.47 0.17 -0.72
N THR A 88 10.59 -0.54 -1.43
CA THR A 88 9.14 -0.48 -1.24
C THR A 88 8.69 -1.19 0.03
N GLY A 89 7.48 -0.89 0.46
CA GLY A 89 6.87 -1.41 1.67
C GLY A 89 6.35 -2.84 1.60
N GLY A 90 5.42 -3.14 2.44
CA GLY A 90 4.81 -4.45 2.64
C GLY A 90 5.28 -5.09 3.95
N PRO A 91 6.18 -6.10 3.96
CA PRO A 91 6.90 -6.72 2.83
C PRO A 91 5.99 -7.43 1.81
N GLY A 92 6.51 -7.65 0.59
CA GLY A 92 5.76 -8.38 -0.45
C GLY A 92 5.24 -7.50 -1.60
N THR A 93 5.45 -6.17 -1.54
CA THR A 93 5.11 -5.27 -2.66
C THR A 93 6.13 -5.41 -3.79
N ALA A 94 5.64 -5.57 -5.03
CA ALA A 94 6.45 -5.56 -6.24
C ALA A 94 6.86 -4.12 -6.60
N GLY A 95 8.11 -3.76 -6.30
CA GLY A 95 8.62 -2.42 -6.53
C GLY A 95 8.69 -2.03 -8.00
N ILE A 96 8.96 -2.98 -8.88
CA ILE A 96 9.09 -2.76 -10.32
C ILE A 96 7.80 -2.26 -10.94
N MET A 97 6.65 -2.80 -10.53
CA MET A 97 5.35 -2.38 -11.06
C MET A 97 4.99 -0.94 -10.70
N SER A 98 5.51 -0.43 -9.60
CA SER A 98 5.26 0.94 -9.14
C SER A 98 6.27 1.96 -9.70
N ALA A 99 7.33 1.52 -10.39
CA ALA A 99 8.48 2.35 -10.74
C ALA A 99 8.12 3.59 -11.57
N ASP A 100 7.29 3.43 -12.61
CA ASP A 100 6.91 4.55 -13.49
C ASP A 100 6.02 5.56 -12.75
N SER A 101 5.03 5.10 -11.98
CA SER A 101 4.12 5.98 -11.22
C SER A 101 4.86 6.76 -10.15
N TYR A 102 5.74 6.11 -9.38
CA TYR A 102 6.58 6.79 -8.39
C TYR A 102 7.51 7.81 -9.05
N THR A 103 8.17 7.43 -10.15
CA THR A 103 9.09 8.34 -10.84
C THR A 103 8.37 9.55 -11.42
N SER A 104 7.14 9.38 -11.90
CA SER A 104 6.32 10.49 -12.40
C SER A 104 5.91 11.49 -11.32
N ALA A 105 5.87 11.06 -10.05
CA ALA A 105 5.57 11.90 -8.90
C ALA A 105 6.80 12.64 -8.34
N LEU A 106 8.03 12.24 -8.73
CA LEU A 106 9.26 12.90 -8.30
C LEU A 106 9.44 14.26 -8.98
N ASP A 107 10.16 15.19 -8.30
CA ASP A 107 10.67 16.38 -8.96
C ASP A 107 11.58 15.96 -10.14
N PRO A 108 11.39 16.51 -11.35
CA PRO A 108 12.17 16.15 -12.54
C PRO A 108 13.69 16.29 -12.39
N ALA A 109 14.16 17.08 -11.43
CA ALA A 109 15.59 17.22 -11.15
C ALA A 109 16.21 15.96 -10.52
N ILE A 110 15.40 15.07 -9.94
CA ILE A 110 15.88 13.80 -9.39
C ILE A 110 16.26 12.84 -10.53
N PRO A 111 15.36 12.46 -11.46
CA PRO A 111 15.74 11.59 -12.59
C PRO A 111 16.67 12.28 -13.61
N GLU A 112 16.85 13.61 -13.56
CA GLU A 112 17.91 14.28 -14.32
C GLU A 112 19.32 13.97 -13.75
N GLN A 113 19.44 13.79 -12.43
CA GLN A 113 20.73 13.74 -11.74
C GLN A 113 21.07 12.38 -11.13
N PHE A 114 20.12 11.46 -11.00
CA PHE A 114 20.30 10.12 -10.42
C PHE A 114 19.78 9.04 -11.36
N ASP A 115 20.46 7.91 -11.38
CA ASP A 115 19.91 6.68 -11.94
C ASP A 115 18.81 6.19 -10.97
N ILE A 116 17.57 6.08 -11.44
CA ILE A 116 16.44 5.66 -10.60
C ILE A 116 16.39 4.13 -10.58
N VAL A 117 16.29 3.56 -9.40
CA VAL A 117 16.33 2.11 -9.21
C VAL A 117 15.17 1.66 -8.32
N PHE A 118 14.40 0.70 -8.84
CA PHE A 118 13.45 -0.10 -8.09
C PHE A 118 13.85 -1.58 -8.18
N PHE A 119 13.34 -2.41 -7.33
CA PHE A 119 13.58 -3.84 -7.41
C PHE A 119 12.45 -4.63 -6.77
N ASP A 120 12.26 -5.84 -7.27
CA ASP A 120 11.43 -6.83 -6.61
C ASP A 120 12.32 -7.63 -5.66
N GLN A 121 11.97 -7.65 -4.38
CA GLN A 121 12.70 -8.47 -3.41
C GLN A 121 12.60 -9.95 -3.80
N ARG A 122 13.56 -10.77 -3.34
CA ARG A 122 13.54 -12.21 -3.57
C ARG A 122 12.19 -12.82 -3.25
N GLY A 123 11.62 -13.56 -4.19
CA GLY A 123 10.29 -14.18 -4.10
C GLY A 123 9.13 -13.30 -4.57
N VAL A 124 9.31 -11.99 -4.72
CA VAL A 124 8.29 -11.04 -5.17
C VAL A 124 8.31 -10.90 -6.69
N GLY A 125 7.16 -10.66 -7.33
CA GLY A 125 7.04 -10.22 -8.71
C GLY A 125 7.96 -10.92 -9.69
N MET A 126 8.84 -10.17 -10.37
CA MET A 126 9.82 -10.70 -11.32
C MET A 126 10.98 -11.46 -10.66
N SER A 127 11.11 -11.41 -9.33
CA SER A 127 12.14 -12.13 -8.56
C SER A 127 11.64 -13.45 -7.96
N GLY A 128 10.60 -14.05 -8.54
CA GLY A 128 10.10 -15.36 -8.14
C GLY A 128 8.59 -15.49 -8.16
N GLY A 129 7.84 -14.43 -7.87
CA GLY A 129 6.39 -14.35 -7.99
C GLY A 129 5.64 -15.37 -7.14
N LEU A 130 6.09 -15.61 -5.90
CA LEU A 130 5.41 -16.51 -4.97
C LEU A 130 4.13 -15.85 -4.46
N THR A 131 2.97 -16.47 -4.71
CA THR A 131 1.68 -15.95 -4.26
C THR A 131 0.80 -17.06 -3.72
N CYS A 132 -0.12 -16.75 -2.80
CA CYS A 132 -1.12 -17.68 -2.28
C CYS A 132 -2.48 -16.96 -2.06
N PRO A 133 -3.08 -16.40 -3.11
CA PRO A 133 -4.21 -15.50 -2.98
C PRO A 133 -5.48 -16.19 -2.47
N GLN A 134 -5.69 -17.49 -2.76
CA GLN A 134 -6.86 -18.20 -2.23
C GLN A 134 -6.75 -18.42 -0.72
N ALA A 135 -5.59 -18.85 -0.24
CA ALA A 135 -5.36 -19.03 1.18
C ALA A 135 -5.48 -17.70 1.95
N ALA A 136 -4.99 -16.61 1.36
CA ALA A 136 -5.10 -15.27 1.93
C ALA A 136 -6.56 -14.80 2.02
N LEU A 137 -7.33 -14.95 0.93
CA LEU A 137 -8.74 -14.59 0.90
C LEU A 137 -9.55 -15.35 1.97
N ASP A 138 -9.28 -16.66 2.14
CA ASP A 138 -9.97 -17.48 3.12
C ASP A 138 -9.61 -17.07 4.57
N LEU A 139 -8.36 -16.62 4.81
CA LEU A 139 -7.95 -16.05 6.10
C LEU A 139 -8.66 -14.72 6.38
N TYR A 140 -8.66 -13.80 5.42
CA TYR A 140 -9.26 -12.46 5.57
C TYR A 140 -10.78 -12.54 5.79
N ARG A 141 -11.46 -13.48 5.16
CA ARG A 141 -12.89 -13.72 5.35
C ARG A 141 -13.25 -14.53 6.60
N ALA A 142 -12.27 -14.91 7.43
CA ALA A 142 -12.55 -15.61 8.68
C ALA A 142 -13.24 -14.68 9.68
N ASP A 143 -14.56 -14.77 9.78
CA ASP A 143 -15.40 -13.94 10.66
C ASP A 143 -15.26 -14.40 12.12
N ALA A 144 -14.17 -13.96 12.76
CA ALA A 144 -13.72 -14.37 14.08
C ALA A 144 -13.82 -13.23 15.10
N ASP A 145 -14.86 -13.21 15.92
CA ASP A 145 -14.96 -12.29 17.07
C ASP A 145 -13.91 -12.67 18.16
N VAL A 146 -12.77 -11.99 18.14
CA VAL A 146 -11.64 -12.23 19.06
C VAL A 146 -11.97 -11.91 20.53
N ALA A 147 -13.05 -11.21 20.82
CA ALA A 147 -13.53 -11.01 22.19
C ALA A 147 -14.11 -12.31 22.82
N THR A 148 -14.34 -13.34 22.01
CA THR A 148 -14.89 -14.62 22.46
C THR A 148 -13.91 -15.78 22.34
N ASP A 149 -13.98 -16.78 23.24
CA ASP A 149 -13.15 -18.00 23.14
C ASP A 149 -13.43 -18.79 21.85
N ALA A 150 -14.66 -18.73 21.33
CA ALA A 150 -15.02 -19.38 20.08
C ALA A 150 -14.38 -18.67 18.87
N GLY A 151 -14.41 -17.34 18.85
CA GLY A 151 -13.75 -16.55 17.82
C GLY A 151 -12.23 -16.69 17.85
N LYS A 152 -11.60 -16.68 19.04
CA LYS A 152 -10.16 -16.97 19.19
C LYS A 152 -9.79 -18.34 18.62
N SER A 153 -10.63 -19.34 18.85
CA SER A 153 -10.41 -20.69 18.31
C SER A 153 -10.55 -20.73 16.78
N LEU A 154 -11.55 -20.02 16.25
CA LEU A 154 -11.77 -19.89 14.80
C LEU A 154 -10.60 -19.17 14.12
N LEU A 155 -10.12 -18.05 14.69
CA LEU A 155 -8.99 -17.31 14.14
C LEU A 155 -7.70 -18.16 14.13
N ALA A 156 -7.43 -18.91 15.22
CA ALA A 156 -6.28 -19.81 15.28
C ALA A 156 -6.38 -20.97 14.27
N GLU A 157 -7.58 -21.48 14.01
CA GLU A 157 -7.83 -22.48 12.97
C GLU A 157 -7.62 -21.87 11.57
N ALA A 158 -8.14 -20.67 11.31
CA ALA A 158 -7.96 -19.96 10.04
C ALA A 158 -6.47 -19.67 9.77
N ALA A 159 -5.72 -19.17 10.76
CA ALA A 159 -4.29 -18.94 10.66
C ALA A 159 -3.49 -20.23 10.37
N SER A 160 -3.85 -21.35 11.02
CA SER A 160 -3.22 -22.66 10.76
C SER A 160 -3.53 -23.20 9.36
N THR A 161 -4.77 -23.02 8.91
CA THR A 161 -5.22 -23.41 7.57
C THR A 161 -4.48 -22.59 6.53
N PHE A 162 -4.46 -21.25 6.70
CA PHE A 162 -3.71 -20.34 5.83
C PHE A 162 -2.26 -20.79 5.65
N ALA A 163 -1.50 -20.97 6.75
CA ALA A 163 -0.10 -21.37 6.66
C ALA A 163 0.09 -22.67 5.87
N THR A 164 -0.82 -23.65 6.05
CA THR A 164 -0.75 -24.94 5.35
C THR A 164 -1.09 -24.80 3.87
N GLU A 165 -2.15 -24.08 3.54
CA GLU A 165 -2.66 -23.94 2.17
C GLU A 165 -1.79 -23.01 1.35
N CYS A 166 -1.32 -21.88 1.92
CA CYS A 166 -0.38 -20.99 1.26
C CYS A 166 0.91 -21.72 0.86
N ILE A 167 1.52 -22.49 1.77
CA ILE A 167 2.70 -23.31 1.44
C ILE A 167 2.40 -24.31 0.32
N SER A 168 1.21 -24.89 0.29
CA SER A 168 0.79 -25.81 -0.76
C SER A 168 0.57 -25.09 -2.11
N GLU A 169 0.02 -23.88 -2.11
CA GLU A 169 -0.20 -23.07 -3.32
C GLU A 169 1.13 -22.66 -3.96
N ILE A 170 2.09 -22.17 -3.18
CA ILE A 170 3.42 -21.80 -3.68
C ILE A 170 4.30 -23.00 -4.05
N GLY A 171 3.86 -24.24 -3.77
CA GLY A 171 4.57 -25.46 -4.13
C GLY A 171 5.72 -25.84 -3.21
N ASP A 172 5.72 -25.35 -1.96
CA ASP A 172 6.71 -25.62 -0.91
C ASP A 172 8.16 -25.35 -1.40
N PRO A 173 8.49 -24.14 -1.84
CA PRO A 173 9.81 -23.85 -2.39
C PRO A 173 10.87 -23.87 -1.28
N GLU A 174 12.02 -24.42 -1.60
CA GLU A 174 13.20 -24.48 -0.71
C GLU A 174 13.77 -23.11 -0.35
N TRP A 175 13.18 -22.01 -0.86
CA TRP A 175 13.68 -20.63 -0.62
C TRP A 175 13.11 -20.00 0.65
N LEU A 176 11.98 -20.49 1.16
CA LEU A 176 11.27 -19.86 2.29
C LEU A 176 12.17 -19.47 3.47
N PRO A 177 13.15 -20.31 3.89
CA PRO A 177 14.05 -19.94 4.99
C PRO A 177 14.99 -18.76 4.67
N PHE A 178 15.09 -18.34 3.40
CA PHE A 178 16.05 -17.37 2.90
C PHE A 178 15.41 -16.07 2.40
N LEU A 179 14.18 -15.78 2.83
CA LEU A 179 13.42 -14.58 2.39
C LEU A 179 13.51 -13.42 3.39
N SER A 180 14.35 -13.52 4.43
CA SER A 180 14.48 -12.47 5.45
C SER A 180 15.08 -11.16 4.90
N THR A 181 14.79 -10.05 5.57
CA THR A 181 15.39 -8.73 5.27
C THR A 181 16.92 -8.78 5.22
N ALA A 182 17.57 -9.57 6.08
CA ALA A 182 19.03 -9.69 6.07
C ALA A 182 19.57 -10.23 4.73
N GLN A 183 18.87 -11.18 4.11
CA GLN A 183 19.26 -11.69 2.78
C GLN A 183 19.05 -10.65 1.68
N VAL A 184 17.93 -9.88 1.73
CA VAL A 184 17.62 -8.82 0.77
C VAL A 184 18.65 -7.68 0.83
N VAL A 185 19.14 -7.36 2.02
CA VAL A 185 20.22 -6.37 2.21
C VAL A 185 21.48 -6.76 1.45
N GLU A 186 21.85 -8.05 1.50
CA GLU A 186 23.03 -8.54 0.76
C GLU A 186 22.77 -8.60 -0.76
N ASP A 187 21.52 -8.85 -1.21
CA ASP A 187 21.17 -8.71 -2.63
C ASP A 187 21.39 -7.28 -3.12
N LEU A 188 20.97 -6.30 -2.34
CA LEU A 188 21.16 -4.89 -2.69
C LEU A 188 22.65 -4.50 -2.72
N GLU A 189 23.47 -5.06 -1.82
CA GLU A 189 24.92 -4.85 -1.84
C GLU A 189 25.58 -5.48 -3.09
N VAL A 190 25.15 -6.67 -3.51
CA VAL A 190 25.61 -7.29 -4.76
C VAL A 190 25.21 -6.43 -5.97
N PHE A 191 23.97 -5.89 -5.99
CA PHE A 191 23.54 -4.94 -7.02
C PHE A 191 24.47 -3.72 -7.09
N ARG A 192 24.72 -3.06 -5.95
CA ARG A 192 25.63 -1.91 -5.86
C ARG A 192 27.01 -2.21 -6.44
N GLN A 193 27.58 -3.35 -6.05
CA GLN A 193 28.91 -3.79 -6.53
C GLN A 193 28.89 -4.09 -8.02
N THR A 194 27.85 -4.75 -8.53
CA THR A 194 27.70 -5.10 -9.95
C THR A 194 27.64 -3.85 -10.83
N PHE A 195 26.92 -2.82 -10.41
CA PHE A 195 26.83 -1.55 -11.12
C PHE A 195 28.01 -0.60 -10.83
N GLY A 196 28.82 -0.91 -9.83
CA GLY A 196 30.01 -0.13 -9.47
C GLY A 196 29.71 1.22 -8.80
N PHE A 197 28.54 1.37 -8.18
CA PHE A 197 28.23 2.55 -7.38
C PHE A 197 29.12 2.57 -6.13
N GLU A 198 29.83 3.67 -5.88
CA GLU A 198 30.61 3.85 -4.66
C GLU A 198 29.67 4.01 -3.46
N GLU A 199 28.69 4.92 -3.61
CA GLU A 199 27.62 5.21 -2.67
C GLU A 199 26.32 5.43 -3.45
N PHE A 200 25.15 5.33 -2.79
CA PHE A 200 23.85 5.70 -3.34
C PHE A 200 22.92 6.33 -2.29
N VAL A 201 21.87 6.97 -2.75
CA VAL A 201 20.78 7.46 -1.90
C VAL A 201 19.78 6.33 -1.75
N LEU A 202 19.45 5.94 -0.51
CA LEU A 202 18.47 4.90 -0.22
C LEU A 202 17.22 5.52 0.40
N TYR A 203 16.10 5.34 -0.27
CA TYR A 203 14.77 5.68 0.21
C TYR A 203 14.02 4.40 0.57
N GLY A 204 13.60 4.29 1.82
CA GLY A 204 12.75 3.22 2.30
C GLY A 204 11.40 3.77 2.70
N GLU A 205 10.33 3.11 2.28
CA GLU A 205 8.97 3.42 2.70
C GLU A 205 8.35 2.26 3.47
N SER A 206 7.63 2.54 4.56
CA SER A 206 6.95 1.51 5.35
C SER A 206 7.93 0.39 5.79
N TYR A 207 7.65 -0.87 5.51
CA TYR A 207 8.62 -1.97 5.70
C TYR A 207 9.98 -1.68 5.04
N GLY A 208 10.03 -1.02 3.90
CA GLY A 208 11.29 -0.62 3.26
C GLY A 208 12.19 0.21 4.18
N THR A 209 11.65 0.86 5.21
CA THR A 209 12.47 1.54 6.23
C THR A 209 13.20 0.55 7.15
N GLN A 210 12.63 -0.65 7.38
CA GLN A 210 13.33 -1.74 8.07
C GLN A 210 14.52 -2.23 7.23
N LEU A 211 14.30 -2.46 5.93
CA LEU A 211 15.35 -2.85 5.00
C LEU A 211 16.45 -1.77 4.93
N ALA A 212 16.07 -0.51 4.79
CA ALA A 212 17.00 0.61 4.68
C ALA A 212 17.85 0.81 5.95
N GLN A 213 17.25 0.68 7.13
CA GLN A 213 17.98 0.71 8.41
C GLN A 213 18.91 -0.50 8.56
N THR A 214 18.48 -1.69 8.13
CA THR A 214 19.30 -2.90 8.16
C THR A 214 20.49 -2.79 7.21
N TYR A 215 20.27 -2.22 6.00
CA TYR A 215 21.34 -1.92 5.06
C TYR A 215 22.33 -0.90 5.65
N ALA A 216 21.85 0.17 6.26
CA ALA A 216 22.70 1.17 6.90
C ALA A 216 23.56 0.59 8.04
N ALA A 217 23.03 -0.40 8.78
CA ALA A 217 23.78 -1.08 9.83
C ALA A 217 24.88 -2.02 9.26
N ALA A 218 24.62 -2.68 8.12
CA ALA A 218 25.53 -3.63 7.50
C ALA A 218 26.56 -2.94 6.56
N HIS A 219 26.11 -1.97 5.78
CA HIS A 219 26.85 -1.36 4.65
C HIS A 219 26.79 0.17 4.65
N GLY A 220 26.70 0.81 5.81
CA GLY A 220 26.51 2.26 5.95
C GLY A 220 27.58 3.12 5.25
N ASP A 221 28.80 2.60 5.08
CA ASP A 221 29.88 3.28 4.35
C ASP A 221 29.59 3.43 2.84
N HIS A 222 28.50 2.82 2.34
CA HIS A 222 28.05 2.87 0.95
C HIS A 222 26.76 3.69 0.76
N LEU A 223 26.33 4.44 1.79
CA LEU A 223 25.20 5.35 1.71
C LEU A 223 25.66 6.81 1.66
N ASP A 224 25.27 7.51 0.60
CA ASP A 224 25.40 8.97 0.52
C ASP A 224 24.35 9.65 1.42
N ARG A 225 23.11 9.15 1.37
CA ARG A 225 21.96 9.62 2.20
C ARG A 225 20.99 8.49 2.44
N LEU A 226 20.26 8.61 3.56
CA LEU A 226 19.22 7.68 3.96
C LEU A 226 17.91 8.44 4.20
N LEU A 227 16.81 7.96 3.61
CA LEU A 227 15.46 8.48 3.82
C LEU A 227 14.56 7.37 4.35
N LEU A 228 13.81 7.66 5.41
CA LEU A 228 12.93 6.72 6.09
C LEU A 228 11.54 7.34 6.19
N ASP A 229 10.60 6.88 5.36
CA ASP A 229 9.23 7.40 5.27
C ASP A 229 8.22 6.37 5.75
N GLY A 230 7.42 6.73 6.76
CA GLY A 230 6.61 5.75 7.47
C GLY A 230 7.50 4.75 8.21
N THR A 231 8.21 5.21 9.23
CA THR A 231 9.39 4.53 9.78
C THR A 231 9.02 3.44 10.78
N VAL A 232 9.55 2.23 10.58
CA VAL A 232 9.54 1.12 11.56
C VAL A 232 10.63 1.35 12.62
N ASP A 233 10.32 1.23 13.91
CA ASP A 233 11.32 1.24 14.98
C ASP A 233 11.84 -0.19 15.25
N LEU A 234 13.06 -0.49 14.85
CA LEU A 234 13.69 -1.80 14.98
C LEU A 234 13.99 -2.20 16.43
N THR A 235 13.78 -1.32 17.40
CA THR A 235 13.95 -1.64 18.83
C THR A 235 12.73 -2.33 19.44
N LEU A 236 11.59 -2.35 18.70
CA LEU A 236 10.35 -2.96 19.15
C LEU A 236 10.35 -4.47 18.85
N ASP A 237 9.86 -5.27 19.79
CA ASP A 237 9.48 -6.65 19.49
C ASP A 237 8.15 -6.71 18.73
N GLY A 238 7.81 -7.89 18.15
CA GLY A 238 6.62 -8.03 17.31
C GLY A 238 5.32 -7.67 18.06
N PHE A 239 5.13 -8.10 19.29
CA PHE A 239 3.91 -7.78 20.04
C PHE A 239 3.78 -6.30 20.37
N THR A 240 4.89 -5.62 20.67
CA THR A 240 4.90 -4.17 20.90
C THR A 240 4.61 -3.42 19.60
N PHE A 241 5.26 -3.79 18.49
CA PHE A 241 5.05 -3.16 17.19
C PHE A 241 3.59 -3.27 16.75
N TYR A 242 3.00 -4.48 16.74
CA TYR A 242 1.61 -4.68 16.32
C TYR A 242 0.60 -4.08 17.30
N GLY A 243 0.93 -4.01 18.58
CA GLY A 243 0.11 -3.30 19.57
C GLY A 243 0.07 -1.79 19.34
N GLU A 244 1.19 -1.18 18.98
CA GLU A 244 1.25 0.23 18.59
C GLU A 244 0.52 0.48 17.26
N GLN A 245 0.64 -0.42 16.28
CA GLN A 245 -0.07 -0.36 15.01
C GLN A 245 -1.59 -0.46 15.21
N ALA A 246 -2.09 -1.47 15.93
CA ALA A 246 -3.51 -1.61 16.24
C ALA A 246 -4.07 -0.35 16.95
N THR A 247 -3.27 0.23 17.86
CA THR A 247 -3.62 1.49 18.53
C THR A 247 -3.69 2.65 17.55
N ALA A 248 -2.76 2.76 16.61
CA ALA A 248 -2.72 3.83 15.62
C ALA A 248 -3.88 3.72 14.63
N PHE A 249 -4.22 2.52 14.16
CA PHE A 249 -5.42 2.29 13.34
C PHE A 249 -6.69 2.76 14.05
N GLY A 250 -6.88 2.39 15.32
CA GLY A 250 -8.00 2.85 16.12
C GLY A 250 -8.02 4.38 16.33
N GLN A 251 -6.85 5.00 16.50
CA GLN A 251 -6.73 6.46 16.65
C GLN A 251 -7.02 7.19 15.33
N THR A 252 -6.55 6.68 14.20
CA THR A 252 -6.81 7.25 12.87
C THR A 252 -8.28 7.12 12.52
N LEU A 253 -8.93 5.97 12.80
CA LEU A 253 -10.37 5.81 12.64
C LEU A 253 -11.15 6.81 13.51
N GLN A 254 -10.75 7.02 14.78
CA GLN A 254 -11.40 8.02 15.64
C GLN A 254 -11.17 9.44 15.14
N ALA A 255 -9.97 9.76 14.61
CA ALA A 255 -9.68 11.07 14.02
C ALA A 255 -10.52 11.30 12.75
N THR A 256 -10.76 10.25 11.97
CA THR A 256 -11.66 10.25 10.80
C THR A 256 -13.11 10.56 11.22
N PHE A 257 -13.60 9.96 12.30
CA PHE A 257 -14.92 10.29 12.86
C PHE A 257 -15.00 11.72 13.34
N ASN A 258 -13.98 12.21 14.04
CA ASN A 258 -13.94 13.59 14.51
C ASN A 258 -13.93 14.61 13.36
N ALA A 259 -13.32 14.27 12.23
CA ALA A 259 -13.35 15.11 11.03
C ALA A 259 -14.78 15.20 10.46
N CYS A 260 -15.51 14.09 10.40
CA CYS A 260 -16.91 14.07 9.99
C CYS A 260 -17.79 14.89 10.97
N GLU A 261 -17.60 14.77 12.28
CA GLU A 261 -18.34 15.56 13.27
C GLU A 261 -18.12 17.09 13.11
N ALA A 262 -16.99 17.50 12.55
CA ALA A 262 -16.68 18.89 12.29
C ALA A 262 -17.25 19.42 10.95
N ASP A 263 -17.74 18.53 10.07
CA ASP A 263 -18.30 18.87 8.78
C ASP A 263 -19.84 18.79 8.80
N GLU A 264 -20.51 19.90 8.46
CA GLU A 264 -21.98 19.98 8.54
C GLU A 264 -22.68 19.02 7.56
N LEU A 265 -22.11 18.82 6.35
CA LEU A 265 -22.69 17.93 5.33
C LEU A 265 -22.49 16.46 5.72
N CYS A 266 -21.33 16.12 6.27
CA CYS A 266 -21.08 14.78 6.79
C CYS A 266 -22.06 14.42 7.91
N VAL A 267 -22.24 15.31 8.89
CA VAL A 267 -23.20 15.11 10.00
C VAL A 267 -24.63 14.96 9.48
N GLU A 268 -25.02 15.77 8.49
CA GLU A 268 -26.37 15.67 7.89
C GLU A 268 -26.57 14.31 7.21
N ASN A 269 -25.62 13.83 6.42
CA ASN A 269 -25.70 12.54 5.73
C ASN A 269 -25.60 11.36 6.69
N MET A 270 -24.77 11.45 7.73
CA MET A 270 -24.60 10.39 8.74
C MET A 270 -25.86 10.19 9.59
N GLY A 271 -26.55 11.28 9.93
CA GLY A 271 -27.79 11.25 10.72
C GLY A 271 -27.60 10.86 12.20
N ASP A 272 -26.40 10.48 12.61
CA ASP A 272 -25.98 10.12 13.97
C ASP A 272 -24.50 10.48 14.17
N ASP A 273 -23.97 10.29 15.37
CA ASP A 273 -22.54 10.33 15.67
C ASP A 273 -21.80 9.23 14.90
N PRO A 274 -20.71 9.53 14.15
CA PRO A 274 -20.04 8.54 13.29
C PRO A 274 -19.51 7.32 14.03
N GLY A 275 -18.98 7.52 15.24
CA GLY A 275 -18.54 6.41 16.09
C GLY A 275 -19.72 5.54 16.55
N THR A 276 -20.87 6.16 16.86
CA THR A 276 -22.11 5.45 17.19
C THR A 276 -22.65 4.71 15.96
N ALA A 277 -22.60 5.30 14.78
CA ALA A 277 -23.00 4.65 13.52
C ALA A 277 -22.16 3.39 13.24
N TYR A 278 -20.85 3.49 13.37
CA TYR A 278 -19.93 2.35 13.25
C TYR A 278 -20.26 1.25 14.26
N ASP A 279 -20.33 1.58 15.55
CA ASP A 279 -20.60 0.62 16.62
C ASP A 279 -21.96 -0.06 16.47
N THR A 280 -22.98 0.69 15.96
CA THR A 280 -24.32 0.16 15.68
C THR A 280 -24.26 -0.85 14.53
N LEU A 281 -23.52 -0.53 13.45
CA LEU A 281 -23.33 -1.47 12.33
C LEU A 281 -22.56 -2.70 12.78
N ALA A 282 -21.45 -2.55 13.51
CA ALA A 282 -20.67 -3.67 14.03
C ALA A 282 -21.50 -4.59 14.94
N ALA A 283 -22.32 -4.01 15.83
CA ALA A 283 -23.25 -4.78 16.68
C ALA A 283 -24.31 -5.54 15.86
N LEU A 284 -24.83 -4.94 14.79
CA LEU A 284 -25.76 -5.60 13.88
C LEU A 284 -25.09 -6.78 13.16
N LEU A 285 -23.88 -6.57 12.63
CA LEU A 285 -23.11 -7.59 11.92
C LEU A 285 -22.67 -8.75 12.83
N SER A 286 -22.47 -8.50 14.12
CA SER A 286 -22.18 -9.57 15.09
C SER A 286 -23.37 -10.53 15.32
N GLU A 287 -24.59 -10.14 14.94
CA GLU A 287 -25.79 -11.01 14.94
C GLU A 287 -25.90 -11.83 13.64
N GLY A 288 -25.18 -11.44 12.57
CA GLY A 288 -25.10 -12.09 11.28
C GLY A 288 -24.93 -11.09 10.12
N PRO A 289 -24.47 -11.55 8.95
CA PRO A 289 -24.19 -10.68 7.82
C PRO A 289 -25.46 -10.00 7.28
N LEU A 290 -25.28 -8.78 6.76
CA LEU A 290 -26.28 -8.09 5.94
C LEU A 290 -26.23 -8.59 4.50
N THR A 291 -27.35 -8.54 3.78
CA THR A 291 -27.38 -8.82 2.34
C THR A 291 -27.92 -7.62 1.57
N ALA A 292 -27.39 -7.41 0.36
CA ALA A 292 -27.86 -6.38 -0.56
C ALA A 292 -27.81 -6.88 -2.01
N GLU A 293 -28.67 -6.29 -2.86
CA GLU A 293 -28.59 -6.42 -4.31
C GLU A 293 -27.45 -5.52 -4.80
N TYR A 294 -26.30 -6.12 -5.11
CA TYR A 294 -25.13 -5.41 -5.61
C TYR A 294 -25.26 -5.16 -7.12
N PRO A 295 -25.18 -3.91 -7.60
CA PRO A 295 -25.29 -3.59 -9.03
C PRO A 295 -23.99 -3.91 -9.76
N LEU A 296 -24.10 -4.66 -10.88
CA LEU A 296 -22.96 -5.09 -11.70
C LEU A 296 -22.80 -4.22 -12.96
N ALA A 297 -21.58 -4.15 -13.48
CA ALA A 297 -21.22 -3.40 -14.69
C ALA A 297 -22.02 -3.82 -15.94
N ASN A 298 -22.58 -5.04 -15.98
CA ASN A 298 -23.46 -5.50 -17.06
C ASN A 298 -24.91 -5.02 -16.94
N GLY A 299 -25.23 -4.17 -15.96
CA GLY A 299 -26.56 -3.64 -15.69
C GLY A 299 -27.51 -4.58 -14.96
N THR A 300 -27.04 -5.75 -14.50
CA THR A 300 -27.79 -6.65 -13.59
C THR A 300 -27.40 -6.44 -12.14
N SER A 301 -28.05 -7.14 -11.21
CA SER A 301 -27.65 -7.18 -9.81
C SER A 301 -27.50 -8.61 -9.32
N GLU A 302 -26.68 -8.80 -8.29
CA GLU A 302 -26.50 -10.06 -7.58
C GLU A 302 -26.59 -9.85 -6.07
N GLU A 303 -27.17 -10.81 -5.34
CA GLU A 303 -27.20 -10.74 -3.88
C GLU A 303 -25.78 -10.95 -3.33
N ARG A 304 -25.31 -10.02 -2.50
CA ARG A 304 -24.01 -10.05 -1.82
C ARG A 304 -24.21 -9.92 -0.32
N SER A 305 -23.32 -10.55 0.45
CA SER A 305 -23.30 -10.46 1.92
C SER A 305 -22.18 -9.54 2.40
N PHE A 306 -22.39 -8.94 3.56
CA PHE A 306 -21.41 -8.09 4.24
C PHE A 306 -21.39 -8.41 5.73
N GLY A 307 -20.30 -8.92 6.24
CA GLY A 307 -20.11 -9.39 7.61
C GLY A 307 -19.24 -8.47 8.47
N LEU A 308 -19.01 -8.86 9.73
CA LEU A 308 -18.22 -8.08 10.68
C LEU A 308 -16.73 -8.01 10.28
N ALA A 309 -16.14 -9.15 9.88
CA ALA A 309 -14.76 -9.17 9.39
C ALA A 309 -14.58 -8.24 8.18
N GLU A 310 -15.55 -8.24 7.27
CA GLU A 310 -15.53 -7.39 6.07
C GLU A 310 -15.66 -5.89 6.43
N LEU A 311 -16.42 -5.52 7.47
CA LEU A 311 -16.41 -4.15 7.99
C LEU A 311 -15.03 -3.74 8.52
N GLU A 312 -14.34 -4.61 9.25
CA GLU A 312 -13.00 -4.33 9.76
C GLU A 312 -11.96 -4.22 8.63
N ILE A 313 -12.06 -5.09 7.60
CA ILE A 313 -11.21 -5.02 6.39
C ILE A 313 -11.39 -3.67 5.69
N VAL A 314 -12.64 -3.29 5.39
CA VAL A 314 -12.92 -2.01 4.75
C VAL A 314 -12.44 -0.85 5.62
N ALA A 315 -12.77 -0.85 6.91
CA ALA A 315 -12.39 0.23 7.80
C ALA A 315 -10.87 0.36 7.96
N SER A 316 -10.12 -0.75 8.02
CA SER A 316 -8.65 -0.71 8.11
C SER A 316 -8.00 -0.32 6.78
N GLY A 317 -8.42 -0.91 5.67
CA GLY A 317 -7.90 -0.62 4.34
C GLY A 317 -8.07 0.86 3.96
N GLN A 318 -9.18 1.47 4.38
CA GLN A 318 -9.45 2.87 4.09
C GLN A 318 -8.74 3.87 5.04
N MET A 319 -7.91 3.42 5.99
CA MET A 319 -7.20 4.34 6.89
C MET A 319 -5.87 4.86 6.31
N TYR A 320 -5.41 4.37 5.16
CA TYR A 320 -4.09 4.69 4.61
C TYR A 320 -4.00 6.09 3.98
N GLY A 321 -5.09 6.64 3.43
CA GLY A 321 -5.12 7.91 2.72
C GLY A 321 -6.26 8.84 3.17
N GLU A 322 -6.14 10.13 2.89
CA GLU A 322 -7.13 11.14 3.26
C GLU A 322 -8.44 10.97 2.49
N THR A 323 -8.33 10.68 1.18
CA THR A 323 -9.47 10.43 0.31
C THR A 323 -10.13 9.09 0.62
N ASP A 324 -9.34 8.05 0.91
CA ASP A 324 -9.85 6.73 1.32
C ASP A 324 -10.68 6.84 2.61
N ARG A 325 -10.21 7.63 3.59
CA ARG A 325 -10.96 7.92 4.82
C ARG A 325 -12.26 8.65 4.53
N MET A 326 -12.28 9.58 3.56
CA MET A 326 -13.50 10.25 3.11
C MET A 326 -14.47 9.26 2.46
N LEU A 327 -14.00 8.35 1.59
CA LEU A 327 -14.80 7.30 0.97
C LEU A 327 -15.42 6.37 2.03
N PHE A 328 -14.65 5.98 3.04
CA PHE A 328 -15.16 5.16 4.15
C PHE A 328 -16.29 5.88 4.93
N ILE A 329 -16.07 7.14 5.31
CA ILE A 329 -17.09 7.93 6.03
C ILE A 329 -18.34 8.08 5.17
N ARG A 330 -18.18 8.30 3.86
CA ARG A 330 -19.30 8.41 2.93
C ARG A 330 -20.08 7.10 2.81
N ALA A 331 -19.40 5.96 2.75
CA ALA A 331 -20.04 4.64 2.75
C ALA A 331 -20.74 4.32 4.07
N LEU A 332 -20.15 4.68 5.20
CA LEU A 332 -20.78 4.54 6.52
C LEU A 332 -22.02 5.44 6.65
N ALA A 333 -21.98 6.67 6.13
CA ALA A 333 -23.11 7.59 6.11
C ALA A 333 -24.26 7.05 5.23
N ALA A 334 -23.98 6.43 4.10
CA ALA A 334 -25.00 5.78 3.27
C ALA A 334 -25.74 4.68 4.04
N HIS A 335 -25.02 3.86 4.82
CA HIS A 335 -25.66 2.86 5.67
C HIS A 335 -26.41 3.50 6.83
N SER A 336 -25.79 4.40 7.60
CA SER A 336 -26.42 5.01 8.79
C SER A 336 -27.66 5.82 8.43
N GLY A 337 -27.59 6.66 7.39
CA GLY A 337 -28.69 7.54 6.98
C GLY A 337 -29.77 6.87 6.13
N ARG A 338 -29.43 5.82 5.35
CA ARG A 338 -30.34 5.23 4.34
C ARG A 338 -30.47 3.71 4.42
N GLY A 339 -29.67 3.03 5.26
CA GLY A 339 -29.61 1.57 5.33
C GLY A 339 -28.94 0.93 4.10
N ASP A 340 -28.19 1.70 3.31
CA ASP A 340 -27.53 1.25 2.10
C ASP A 340 -26.11 0.73 2.41
N VAL A 341 -25.90 -0.59 2.25
CA VAL A 341 -24.61 -1.24 2.49
C VAL A 341 -23.77 -1.39 1.20
N VAL A 342 -24.34 -1.07 0.02
CA VAL A 342 -23.65 -1.22 -1.27
C VAL A 342 -22.34 -0.41 -1.36
N PRO A 343 -22.26 0.85 -0.88
CA PRO A 343 -20.99 1.58 -0.88
C PRO A 343 -19.87 0.91 -0.05
N LEU A 344 -20.21 0.23 1.07
CA LEU A 344 -19.25 -0.56 1.83
C LEU A 344 -18.79 -1.81 1.05
N LEU A 345 -19.72 -2.49 0.35
CA LEU A 345 -19.38 -3.62 -0.53
C LEU A 345 -18.46 -3.19 -1.69
N ARG A 346 -18.68 -1.99 -2.27
CA ARG A 346 -17.81 -1.45 -3.32
C ARG A 346 -16.38 -1.23 -2.85
N LEU A 347 -16.20 -0.79 -1.59
CA LEU A 347 -14.88 -0.65 -0.98
C LEU A 347 -14.27 -2.01 -0.60
N LEU A 348 -15.09 -3.03 -0.36
CA LEU A 348 -14.61 -4.36 0.05
C LEU A 348 -13.86 -5.08 -1.08
N TYR A 349 -14.41 -5.08 -2.29
CA TYR A 349 -13.85 -5.87 -3.40
C TYR A 349 -12.39 -5.52 -3.75
N PRO A 350 -12.00 -4.24 -3.90
CA PRO A 350 -10.59 -3.89 -4.11
C PRO A 350 -9.71 -4.25 -2.90
N ASN A 351 -10.22 -4.14 -1.66
CA ASN A 351 -9.46 -4.55 -0.47
C ASN A 351 -9.24 -6.08 -0.37
N LEU A 352 -10.11 -6.87 -0.98
CA LEU A 352 -9.98 -8.33 -1.04
C LEU A 352 -9.30 -8.84 -2.32
N GLY A 353 -9.06 -7.97 -3.30
CA GLY A 353 -8.57 -8.39 -4.62
C GLY A 353 -9.53 -9.35 -5.34
N THR A 354 -10.85 -9.10 -5.25
CA THR A 354 -11.86 -9.98 -5.84
C THR A 354 -12.76 -9.23 -6.83
N ASP A 355 -13.15 -9.93 -7.91
CA ASP A 355 -14.08 -9.43 -8.92
C ASP A 355 -15.50 -9.37 -8.34
N PRO A 356 -16.18 -8.21 -8.35
CA PRO A 356 -17.53 -8.10 -7.83
C PRO A 356 -18.57 -8.91 -8.62
N VAL A 357 -18.26 -9.34 -9.85
CA VAL A 357 -19.21 -10.08 -10.71
C VAL A 357 -19.42 -11.50 -10.19
N ASP A 358 -18.35 -12.23 -9.90
CA ASP A 358 -18.41 -13.63 -9.51
C ASP A 358 -17.59 -13.96 -8.24
N GLU A 359 -17.05 -12.94 -7.57
CA GLU A 359 -16.21 -13.03 -6.38
C GLU A 359 -14.94 -13.88 -6.58
N SER A 360 -14.53 -14.08 -7.83
CA SER A 360 -13.26 -14.71 -8.14
C SER A 360 -12.09 -13.80 -7.80
N ILE A 361 -10.95 -14.40 -7.50
CA ILE A 361 -9.72 -13.66 -7.21
C ILE A 361 -9.23 -12.97 -8.48
N ILE A 362 -8.93 -11.69 -8.38
CA ILE A 362 -8.16 -10.94 -9.38
C ILE A 362 -6.68 -11.21 -9.08
N GLU A 363 -5.94 -11.71 -10.06
CA GLU A 363 -4.49 -11.87 -9.91
C GLU A 363 -3.85 -10.47 -9.78
N ASP A 364 -3.31 -10.18 -8.62
CA ASP A 364 -2.56 -8.94 -8.35
C ASP A 364 -1.06 -9.26 -8.26
N PRO A 365 -0.28 -9.00 -9.32
CA PRO A 365 1.15 -9.24 -9.30
C PRO A 365 1.92 -8.18 -8.47
N SER A 366 1.26 -7.13 -8.00
CA SER A 366 1.88 -6.06 -7.20
C SER A 366 2.06 -6.43 -5.73
N TRP A 367 1.38 -7.49 -5.26
CA TRP A 367 1.37 -7.90 -3.85
C TRP A 367 1.53 -9.40 -3.67
N SER A 368 2.15 -9.81 -2.56
CA SER A 368 2.32 -11.21 -2.17
C SER A 368 2.15 -11.43 -0.67
N ASP A 369 1.02 -12.01 -0.27
CA ASP A 369 0.81 -12.47 1.11
C ASP A 369 1.81 -13.58 1.49
N ALA A 370 2.20 -14.43 0.56
CA ALA A 370 3.19 -15.47 0.79
C ALA A 370 4.53 -14.89 1.25
N ILE A 371 4.98 -13.82 0.59
CA ILE A 371 6.22 -13.13 0.95
C ILE A 371 6.04 -12.28 2.20
N TYR A 372 4.90 -11.61 2.36
CA TYR A 372 4.59 -10.87 3.58
C TYR A 372 4.83 -11.78 4.81
N TYR A 373 4.14 -12.91 4.89
CA TYR A 373 4.29 -13.80 6.03
C TYR A 373 5.66 -14.50 6.10
N ALA A 374 6.29 -14.82 4.97
CA ALA A 374 7.62 -15.41 4.99
C ALA A 374 8.65 -14.45 5.62
N VAL A 375 8.61 -13.16 5.26
CA VAL A 375 9.52 -12.14 5.82
C VAL A 375 9.16 -11.83 7.27
N GLU A 376 7.90 -11.54 7.59
CA GLU A 376 7.46 -11.20 8.95
C GLU A 376 7.78 -12.31 9.95
N CYS A 377 7.52 -13.57 9.59
CA CYS A 377 7.81 -14.70 10.45
C CYS A 377 9.31 -14.99 10.64
N LEU A 378 10.17 -14.56 9.70
CA LEU A 378 11.63 -14.65 9.79
C LEU A 378 12.23 -13.47 10.54
N ASP A 379 11.66 -12.28 10.41
CA ASP A 379 12.24 -11.05 10.93
C ASP A 379 11.74 -10.68 12.34
N TYR A 380 10.55 -11.15 12.74
CA TYR A 380 10.02 -10.92 14.07
C TYR A 380 10.02 -12.20 14.90
N ASN A 381 10.33 -12.04 16.19
CA ASN A 381 10.23 -13.13 17.16
C ASN A 381 8.93 -13.02 17.96
N PHE A 382 8.04 -13.98 17.76
CA PHE A 382 6.85 -14.15 18.57
C PHE A 382 7.08 -15.23 19.61
N ALA A 383 6.98 -14.90 20.90
CA ALA A 383 7.34 -15.76 22.01
C ALA A 383 6.54 -17.08 22.04
N GLY A 384 7.23 -18.21 22.07
CA GLY A 384 6.66 -19.55 22.23
C GLY A 384 7.50 -20.65 21.59
N ASP A 385 7.61 -21.79 22.30
CA ASP A 385 8.38 -22.97 21.85
C ASP A 385 7.59 -23.87 20.89
N SER A 386 6.28 -23.75 20.88
CA SER A 386 5.36 -24.50 20.00
C SER A 386 4.32 -23.57 19.38
N PRO A 387 3.66 -23.97 18.27
CA PRO A 387 2.55 -23.20 17.71
C PRO A 387 1.49 -22.79 18.74
N GLN A 388 1.13 -23.69 19.63
CA GLN A 388 0.14 -23.44 20.68
C GLN A 388 0.62 -22.42 21.73
N ASP A 389 1.92 -22.41 22.04
CA ASP A 389 2.51 -21.41 22.97
C ASP A 389 2.50 -20.04 22.32
N VAL A 390 2.84 -19.92 21.02
CA VAL A 390 2.80 -18.66 20.25
C VAL A 390 1.38 -18.14 20.15
N VAL A 391 0.40 -18.98 19.80
CA VAL A 391 -1.03 -18.62 19.81
C VAL A 391 -1.46 -18.11 21.18
N GLY A 392 -1.03 -18.79 22.26
CA GLY A 392 -1.30 -18.35 23.63
C GLY A 392 -0.73 -16.98 23.94
N SER A 393 0.50 -16.70 23.49
CA SER A 393 1.16 -15.40 23.65
C SER A 393 0.45 -14.28 22.89
N PHE A 394 -0.02 -14.54 21.64
CA PHE A 394 -0.84 -13.58 20.88
C PHE A 394 -2.13 -13.22 21.62
N PHE A 395 -2.88 -14.21 22.11
CA PHE A 395 -4.12 -13.93 22.83
C PHE A 395 -3.91 -13.33 24.24
N GLU A 396 -2.76 -13.57 24.87
CA GLU A 396 -2.40 -12.87 26.12
C GLU A 396 -2.06 -11.40 25.85
N ALA A 397 -1.20 -11.14 24.86
CA ALA A 397 -0.80 -9.77 24.49
C ALA A 397 -1.95 -8.97 23.85
N GLY A 398 -2.81 -9.62 23.05
CA GLY A 398 -3.92 -9.00 22.36
C GLY A 398 -5.14 -8.68 23.22
N ALA A 399 -5.20 -9.16 24.47
CA ALA A 399 -6.37 -8.99 25.33
C ALA A 399 -6.75 -7.52 25.60
N ASP A 400 -5.79 -6.59 25.50
CA ASP A 400 -6.04 -5.15 25.62
C ASP A 400 -6.74 -4.55 24.39
N PHE A 401 -6.75 -5.27 23.27
CA PHE A 401 -7.31 -4.86 21.99
C PHE A 401 -8.64 -5.54 21.63
N ASP A 402 -9.01 -6.64 22.29
CA ASP A 402 -10.17 -7.50 22.00
C ASP A 402 -11.52 -6.76 21.93
N ASN A 403 -11.64 -5.59 22.55
CA ASN A 403 -12.87 -4.79 22.58
C ASN A 403 -12.69 -3.39 21.96
N GLN A 404 -11.62 -3.18 21.22
CA GLN A 404 -11.36 -1.93 20.49
C GLN A 404 -11.83 -2.07 19.04
N ARG A 405 -12.24 -0.94 18.43
CA ARG A 405 -12.46 -0.88 16.99
C ARG A 405 -11.12 -1.20 16.30
N LEU A 406 -11.16 -2.07 15.29
CA LEU A 406 -9.98 -2.57 14.57
C LEU A 406 -8.95 -3.28 15.46
N GLY A 407 -9.38 -3.87 16.57
CA GLY A 407 -8.50 -4.66 17.45
C GLY A 407 -7.96 -5.93 16.78
N SER A 408 -8.63 -6.44 15.74
CA SER A 408 -8.20 -7.58 14.92
C SER A 408 -6.85 -7.37 14.25
N ILE A 409 -6.47 -6.12 13.95
CA ILE A 409 -5.16 -5.75 13.39
C ILE A 409 -4.00 -6.34 14.20
N PHE A 410 -4.11 -6.38 15.54
CA PHE A 410 -3.10 -6.97 16.41
C PHE A 410 -2.79 -8.43 16.07
N TYR A 411 -3.76 -9.16 15.53
CA TYR A 411 -3.64 -10.58 15.24
C TYR A 411 -3.22 -10.87 13.79
N GLY A 412 -2.87 -9.86 13.01
CA GLY A 412 -2.49 -10.01 11.60
C GLY A 412 -1.41 -11.07 11.39
N ASP A 413 -0.41 -11.14 12.27
CA ASP A 413 0.70 -12.11 12.17
C ASP A 413 0.51 -13.40 12.97
N LEU A 414 -0.70 -13.69 13.42
CA LEU A 414 -0.99 -14.98 14.04
C LEU A 414 -0.60 -16.19 13.16
N PRO A 415 -0.66 -16.15 11.82
CA PRO A 415 -0.13 -17.20 10.95
C PRO A 415 1.32 -17.58 11.22
N CYS A 416 2.18 -16.69 11.73
CA CYS A 416 3.55 -16.99 12.11
C CYS A 416 3.66 -18.06 13.22
N ALA A 417 2.60 -18.28 14.00
CA ALA A 417 2.56 -19.41 14.92
C ALA A 417 2.68 -20.78 14.23
N PHE A 418 2.22 -20.86 12.97
CA PHE A 418 2.12 -22.09 12.18
C PHE A 418 3.05 -22.10 10.97
N TRP A 419 3.72 -20.99 10.67
CA TRP A 419 4.65 -20.89 9.55
C TRP A 419 5.83 -21.86 9.75
N PRO A 420 6.27 -22.61 8.71
CA PRO A 420 7.26 -23.68 8.89
C PRO A 420 8.64 -23.17 9.28
N ASP A 421 9.04 -22.04 8.68
CA ASP A 421 10.34 -21.43 8.89
C ASP A 421 10.14 -20.09 9.60
N ARG A 422 10.12 -20.11 10.91
CA ARG A 422 10.08 -18.91 11.74
C ARG A 422 11.36 -18.78 12.55
N ASN A 423 11.83 -17.58 12.70
CA ASN A 423 12.97 -17.32 13.55
C ASN A 423 12.52 -17.25 15.01
N THR A 424 13.24 -17.96 15.87
CA THR A 424 13.02 -17.95 17.31
C THR A 424 14.02 -17.06 18.07
N GLU A 425 15.05 -16.56 17.38
CA GLU A 425 16.12 -15.74 17.94
C GLU A 425 16.54 -14.67 16.89
N VAL A 426 15.66 -13.69 16.66
CA VAL A 426 16.00 -12.60 15.74
C VAL A 426 16.94 -11.63 16.43
N ASP A 427 18.19 -11.61 15.98
CA ASP A 427 19.07 -10.46 16.21
C ASP A 427 18.65 -9.34 15.20
N ARG A 428 17.74 -8.49 15.61
CA ARG A 428 17.50 -7.24 14.88
C ARG A 428 18.77 -6.39 14.93
N PRO A 429 19.07 -5.61 13.87
CA PRO A 429 20.19 -4.70 13.94
C PRO A 429 20.05 -3.81 15.19
N GLU A 430 21.18 -3.51 15.84
CA GLU A 430 21.21 -2.49 16.88
C GLU A 430 20.46 -1.23 16.39
N PRO A 431 19.84 -0.48 17.29
CA PRO A 431 19.17 0.76 16.93
C PRO A 431 20.07 1.59 16.03
N LEU A 432 19.55 2.05 14.89
CA LEU A 432 20.31 2.79 13.89
C LEU A 432 21.12 3.92 14.55
N GLU A 433 22.43 3.75 14.61
CA GLU A 433 23.41 4.78 14.97
C GLU A 433 24.09 5.22 13.66
N ALA A 434 23.40 6.04 12.85
CA ALA A 434 23.90 6.49 11.56
C ALA A 434 24.94 7.61 11.72
N GLU A 435 26.04 7.36 12.45
CA GLU A 435 27.14 8.31 12.55
C GLU A 435 27.75 8.53 11.15
N GLY A 436 27.61 9.75 10.61
CA GLY A 436 28.19 10.14 9.33
C GLY A 436 27.27 9.89 8.13
N ILE A 437 26.09 9.29 8.29
CA ILE A 437 25.10 9.14 7.22
C ILE A 437 24.03 10.24 7.41
N PRO A 438 23.90 11.22 6.50
CA PRO A 438 22.79 12.16 6.54
C PRO A 438 21.48 11.37 6.44
N THR A 439 20.64 11.44 7.48
CA THR A 439 19.41 10.64 7.55
C THR A 439 18.19 11.54 7.75
N MET A 440 17.19 11.40 6.88
CA MET A 440 15.91 12.08 6.97
C MET A 440 14.83 11.08 7.36
N VAL A 441 14.05 11.44 8.38
CA VAL A 441 12.87 10.70 8.83
C VAL A 441 11.63 11.50 8.44
N LEU A 442 10.70 10.85 7.74
CA LEU A 442 9.45 11.42 7.29
C LEU A 442 8.28 10.66 7.92
N GLY A 443 7.18 11.35 8.18
CA GLY A 443 5.98 10.69 8.66
C GLY A 443 4.80 11.62 8.89
N ALA A 444 3.61 11.05 8.79
CA ALA A 444 2.33 11.72 9.03
C ALA A 444 1.80 11.44 10.44
N THR A 445 1.10 12.43 11.02
CA THR A 445 0.55 12.26 12.39
C THR A 445 -0.68 11.36 12.44
N ALA A 446 -1.30 11.04 11.28
CA ALA A 446 -2.41 10.10 11.15
C ALA A 446 -2.01 8.81 10.40
N ASP A 447 -0.71 8.47 10.38
CA ASP A 447 -0.23 7.20 9.83
C ASP A 447 -0.70 6.03 10.72
N PRO A 448 -1.52 5.10 10.19
CA PRO A 448 -2.03 3.98 10.96
C PRO A 448 -1.06 2.79 10.97
N ALA A 449 -0.27 2.59 9.91
CA ALA A 449 0.53 1.39 9.68
C ALA A 449 1.91 1.48 10.36
N THR A 450 2.56 2.63 10.25
CA THR A 450 3.83 2.95 10.90
C THR A 450 3.67 4.19 11.77
N PRO A 451 3.21 4.04 13.01
CA PRO A 451 2.86 5.16 13.87
C PRO A 451 3.95 6.21 13.93
N PHE A 452 3.61 7.48 13.75
CA PHE A 452 4.56 8.60 13.75
C PHE A 452 5.52 8.61 14.96
N SER A 453 5.07 8.07 16.11
CA SER A 453 5.91 7.89 17.30
C SER A 453 7.16 7.05 17.03
N ASN A 454 7.08 6.05 16.13
CA ASN A 454 8.20 5.19 15.77
C ASN A 454 9.25 5.99 15.00
N GLY A 455 8.84 6.80 14.03
CA GLY A 455 9.73 7.72 13.31
C GLY A 455 10.41 8.71 14.26
N VAL A 456 9.66 9.31 15.20
CA VAL A 456 10.22 10.21 16.22
C VAL A 456 11.21 9.48 17.13
N SER A 457 10.93 8.24 17.50
CA SER A 457 11.83 7.39 18.30
C SER A 457 13.14 7.15 17.55
N VAL A 458 13.09 6.76 16.27
CA VAL A 458 14.27 6.57 15.42
C VAL A 458 15.04 7.88 15.28
N TRP A 459 14.38 8.97 14.87
CA TRP A 459 15.01 10.29 14.73
C TRP A 459 15.71 10.76 16.00
N SER A 460 15.14 10.51 17.17
CA SER A 460 15.71 10.95 18.46
C SER A 460 17.06 10.31 18.80
N ARG A 461 17.40 9.21 18.14
CA ARG A 461 18.68 8.49 18.29
C ARG A 461 19.75 8.95 17.29
N LEU A 462 19.36 9.68 16.25
CA LEU A 462 20.29 10.17 15.22
C LEU A 462 21.01 11.43 15.72
N ALA A 463 22.33 11.49 15.50
CA ALA A 463 23.15 12.63 15.93
C ALA A 463 22.84 13.90 15.12
N ASP A 464 22.64 13.75 13.80
CA ASP A 464 22.42 14.82 12.82
C ASP A 464 21.23 14.47 11.90
N GLY A 465 20.14 13.96 12.50
CA GLY A 465 18.93 13.56 11.75
C GLY A 465 18.04 14.74 11.40
N PHE A 466 17.36 14.63 10.27
CA PHE A 466 16.30 15.53 9.80
C PHE A 466 14.94 14.91 10.09
N LEU A 467 13.93 15.71 10.44
CA LEU A 467 12.56 15.23 10.67
C LEU A 467 11.58 16.08 9.89
N ILE A 468 10.81 15.44 9.02
CA ILE A 468 9.67 16.07 8.34
C ILE A 468 8.38 15.44 8.87
N THR A 469 7.46 16.28 9.32
CA THR A 469 6.17 15.89 9.86
C THR A 469 5.06 16.49 9.04
N GLN A 470 4.13 15.65 8.55
CA GLN A 470 2.87 16.13 7.97
C GLN A 470 1.74 16.00 9.00
N GLY A 471 1.00 17.07 9.21
CA GLY A 471 -0.21 17.06 10.05
C GLY A 471 -1.32 16.28 9.38
N GLY A 472 -1.99 15.35 10.08
CA GLY A 472 -2.91 14.41 9.41
C GLY A 472 -2.11 13.48 8.50
N GLY A 473 -2.40 13.52 7.22
CA GLY A 473 -1.64 12.90 6.14
C GLY A 473 -1.88 11.40 5.95
N PRO A 474 -1.35 10.87 4.84
CA PRO A 474 -1.42 9.46 4.49
C PRO A 474 -0.32 8.65 5.18
N HIS A 475 -0.39 7.33 5.05
CA HIS A 475 0.78 6.47 5.21
C HIS A 475 1.78 6.77 4.11
N VAL A 476 3.04 7.10 4.46
CA VAL A 476 4.09 7.58 3.52
C VAL A 476 3.75 8.95 2.90
N ILE A 477 4.62 9.92 3.02
CA ILE A 477 4.31 11.33 2.68
C ILE A 477 5.09 11.90 1.49
N PHE A 478 6.19 11.29 1.07
CA PHE A 478 6.97 11.77 -0.07
C PHE A 478 6.36 11.34 -1.41
N GLY A 479 6.32 12.25 -2.38
CA GLY A 479 5.78 11.98 -3.70
C GLY A 479 4.24 11.89 -3.73
N ARG A 480 3.57 12.49 -2.74
CA ARG A 480 2.09 12.51 -2.67
C ARG A 480 1.48 13.82 -3.15
N GLY A 481 2.28 14.71 -3.74
CA GLY A 481 1.82 15.98 -4.29
C GLY A 481 1.60 17.07 -3.24
N ASN A 482 2.03 16.86 -1.98
CA ASN A 482 2.05 17.92 -0.99
C ASN A 482 3.39 18.69 -1.09
N PRO A 483 3.39 19.96 -1.54
CA PRO A 483 4.62 20.69 -1.83
C PRO A 483 5.61 20.75 -0.64
N CYS A 484 5.11 20.83 0.60
CA CYS A 484 5.98 21.03 1.75
C CYS A 484 6.90 19.83 2.02
N PRO A 485 6.42 18.57 2.20
CA PRO A 485 7.31 17.43 2.35
C PRO A 485 8.11 17.17 1.06
N ASP A 486 7.51 17.36 -0.13
CA ASP A 486 8.16 17.04 -1.40
C ASP A 486 9.33 17.98 -1.70
N GLU A 487 9.19 19.30 -1.46
CA GLU A 487 10.26 20.29 -1.68
C GLU A 487 11.46 20.05 -0.74
N ASP A 488 11.20 19.86 0.57
CA ASP A 488 12.25 19.64 1.57
C ASP A 488 12.98 18.29 1.30
N THR A 489 12.25 17.25 0.93
CA THR A 489 12.81 15.93 0.61
C THR A 489 13.63 15.98 -0.68
N THR A 490 13.10 16.63 -1.72
CA THR A 490 13.82 16.83 -2.99
C THR A 490 15.14 17.56 -2.76
N ALA A 491 15.16 18.65 -1.98
CA ALA A 491 16.37 19.39 -1.67
C ALA A 491 17.39 18.52 -0.90
N PHE A 492 16.91 17.66 -0.01
CA PHE A 492 17.75 16.70 0.69
C PHE A 492 18.34 15.66 -0.26
N ILE A 493 17.54 15.09 -1.18
CA ILE A 493 18.01 14.12 -2.19
C ILE A 493 19.07 14.76 -3.10
N LEU A 494 18.84 15.97 -3.58
CA LEU A 494 19.73 16.62 -4.55
C LEU A 494 21.06 17.13 -3.94
N ASP A 495 20.99 17.74 -2.77
CA ASP A 495 22.09 18.53 -2.19
C ASP A 495 22.42 18.18 -0.72
N GLY A 496 21.72 17.25 -0.09
CA GLY A 496 21.87 16.90 1.32
C GLY A 496 21.42 18.01 2.28
N THR A 497 20.58 18.94 1.82
CA THR A 497 20.14 20.11 2.61
C THR A 497 18.65 20.06 2.89
N ALA A 498 18.29 20.20 4.16
CA ALA A 498 16.90 20.37 4.60
C ALA A 498 16.87 21.15 5.93
N PRO A 499 15.71 21.68 6.35
CA PRO A 499 15.52 22.09 7.74
C PRO A 499 15.72 20.88 8.67
N SER A 500 16.38 21.06 9.82
CA SER A 500 16.57 19.96 10.78
C SER A 500 15.24 19.40 11.32
N VAL A 501 14.21 20.24 11.39
CA VAL A 501 12.82 19.87 11.68
C VAL A 501 11.92 20.73 10.81
N SER A 502 11.02 20.09 10.08
CA SER A 502 9.97 20.72 9.27
C SER A 502 8.60 20.20 9.69
N THR A 503 7.59 21.06 9.64
CA THR A 503 6.20 20.65 9.88
C THR A 503 5.35 21.20 8.76
N CYS A 504 4.71 20.30 8.04
CA CYS A 504 3.86 20.56 6.90
C CYS A 504 2.39 20.49 7.31
N ASP A 505 1.58 21.39 6.79
CA ASP A 505 0.13 21.32 6.95
C ASP A 505 -0.42 20.14 6.14
N GLY A 506 -1.48 19.52 6.65
CA GLY A 506 -2.21 18.44 6.00
C GLY A 506 -3.54 18.21 6.70
N VAL A 507 -4.33 17.29 6.19
CA VAL A 507 -5.67 16.96 6.70
C VAL A 507 -5.74 15.48 7.09
N VAL A 508 -6.63 15.14 8.00
CA VAL A 508 -6.89 13.72 8.34
C VAL A 508 -7.81 13.10 7.29
N VAL A 509 -8.78 13.84 6.82
CA VAL A 509 -9.79 13.42 5.83
C VAL A 509 -9.88 14.50 4.78
N ASP A 510 -9.95 14.11 3.52
CA ASP A 510 -10.20 15.03 2.42
C ASP A 510 -11.58 15.70 2.53
N ILE A 511 -11.84 16.73 1.74
CA ILE A 511 -13.11 17.46 1.76
C ILE A 511 -14.25 16.48 1.55
N TYR A 512 -15.19 16.43 2.52
CA TYR A 512 -16.30 15.51 2.45
C TYR A 512 -17.18 15.79 1.24
N GLN A 513 -17.42 14.77 0.44
CA GLN A 513 -18.35 14.81 -0.69
C GLN A 513 -19.71 14.25 -0.24
N PRO A 514 -20.77 15.06 -0.26
CA PRO A 514 -22.08 14.63 0.22
C PRO A 514 -22.64 13.50 -0.64
N LEU A 515 -23.49 12.68 -0.03
CA LEU A 515 -24.23 11.66 -0.77
C LEU A 515 -25.18 12.32 -1.78
N ILE A 516 -25.29 11.73 -2.97
CA ILE A 516 -26.24 12.18 -3.98
C ILE A 516 -27.65 12.30 -3.37
N PRO A 517 -28.42 13.37 -3.64
CA PRO A 517 -29.80 13.52 -3.20
C PRO A 517 -30.67 12.30 -3.56
N GLY A 518 -31.70 12.01 -2.75
CA GLY A 518 -32.56 10.85 -2.94
C GLY A 518 -33.38 10.88 -4.21
N SER A 519 -33.57 12.05 -4.82
CA SER A 519 -34.35 12.26 -6.04
C SER A 519 -33.84 13.41 -6.87
N VAL A 520 -34.00 13.35 -8.19
CA VAL A 520 -33.69 14.44 -9.10
C VAL A 520 -34.43 15.75 -8.75
N ALA A 521 -35.57 15.67 -8.12
CA ALA A 521 -36.36 16.84 -7.72
C ALA A 521 -35.76 17.64 -6.54
N GLU A 522 -34.71 17.12 -5.89
CA GLU A 522 -34.02 17.80 -4.79
C GLU A 522 -32.84 18.68 -5.27
N PHE A 523 -32.45 18.58 -6.54
CA PHE A 523 -31.43 19.47 -7.12
C PHE A 523 -32.01 20.86 -7.42
N GLU A 524 -31.22 21.90 -7.19
CA GLU A 524 -31.64 23.28 -7.45
C GLU A 524 -31.74 23.56 -8.96
N ASP A 525 -30.81 23.02 -9.73
CA ASP A 525 -30.72 23.17 -11.19
C ASP A 525 -29.88 22.05 -11.83
N ALA A 526 -29.76 22.10 -13.15
CA ALA A 526 -29.02 21.11 -13.94
C ALA A 526 -27.50 21.20 -13.72
N GLU A 527 -26.97 22.39 -13.44
CA GLU A 527 -25.56 22.59 -13.17
C GLU A 527 -25.14 21.83 -11.90
N THR A 528 -25.84 22.07 -10.78
CA THR A 528 -25.61 21.37 -9.51
C THR A 528 -25.80 19.86 -9.65
N MET A 529 -26.77 19.42 -10.46
CA MET A 529 -27.02 18.01 -10.69
C MET A 529 -25.82 17.34 -11.41
N PHE A 530 -25.31 17.93 -12.48
CA PHE A 530 -24.20 17.33 -13.22
C PHE A 530 -22.86 17.47 -12.51
N ASP A 531 -22.65 18.51 -11.74
CA ASP A 531 -21.51 18.61 -10.82
C ASP A 531 -21.51 17.43 -9.81
N THR A 532 -22.69 17.12 -9.24
CA THR A 532 -22.84 15.96 -8.38
C THR A 532 -22.58 14.64 -9.13
N VAL A 533 -23.05 14.51 -10.38
CA VAL A 533 -22.79 13.32 -11.21
C VAL A 533 -21.28 13.13 -11.44
N GLU A 534 -20.52 14.21 -11.71
CA GLU A 534 -19.08 14.16 -11.85
C GLU A 534 -18.42 13.56 -10.60
N TRP A 535 -18.77 14.06 -9.40
CA TRP A 535 -18.23 13.55 -8.14
C TRP A 535 -18.67 12.12 -7.82
N GLU A 536 -19.91 11.72 -8.14
CA GLU A 536 -20.38 10.34 -8.00
C GLU A 536 -19.57 9.35 -8.85
N ILE A 537 -19.17 9.77 -10.06
CA ILE A 537 -18.31 8.94 -10.93
C ILE A 537 -16.89 8.93 -10.39
N TYR A 538 -16.34 10.11 -10.06
CA TYR A 538 -14.94 10.24 -9.63
C TYR A 538 -14.66 9.42 -8.36
N TYR A 539 -15.59 9.40 -7.41
CA TYR A 539 -15.47 8.66 -6.15
C TYR A 539 -16.14 7.28 -6.15
N LEU A 540 -16.59 6.81 -7.29
CA LEU A 540 -17.04 5.43 -7.42
C LEU A 540 -15.83 4.49 -7.31
N PRO A 541 -15.78 3.55 -6.35
CA PRO A 541 -14.58 2.73 -6.11
C PRO A 541 -14.07 2.00 -7.35
N GLU A 542 -14.95 1.52 -8.23
CA GLU A 542 -14.60 0.86 -9.48
C GLU A 542 -13.89 1.79 -10.48
N TYR A 543 -14.07 3.11 -10.35
CA TYR A 543 -13.33 4.11 -11.13
C TYR A 543 -12.12 4.64 -10.35
N TYR A 544 -12.27 4.92 -9.06
CA TYR A 544 -11.23 5.51 -8.21
C TYR A 544 -9.97 4.61 -8.11
N TYR A 545 -10.16 3.28 -8.02
CA TYR A 545 -9.07 2.31 -7.98
C TYR A 545 -8.71 1.71 -9.34
N TRP A 546 -9.32 2.18 -10.42
CA TRP A 546 -9.03 1.71 -11.77
C TRP A 546 -7.66 2.24 -12.25
N ASP A 547 -6.81 1.34 -12.73
CA ASP A 547 -5.48 1.66 -13.24
C ASP A 547 -5.47 2.30 -14.65
N GLY A 548 -6.61 2.31 -15.35
CA GLY A 548 -6.73 2.85 -16.69
C GLY A 548 -6.14 1.96 -17.80
N ILE A 549 -5.74 0.72 -17.52
CA ILE A 549 -5.10 -0.16 -18.51
C ILE A 549 -6.14 -0.93 -19.32
N GLU A 550 -7.02 -1.66 -18.66
CA GLU A 550 -8.11 -2.39 -19.32
C GLU A 550 -9.43 -1.68 -19.10
N ASP A 551 -10.39 -1.82 -20.03
CA ASP A 551 -11.73 -1.25 -19.90
C ASP A 551 -12.37 -1.80 -18.61
N SER A 552 -13.00 -0.91 -17.83
CA SER A 552 -13.67 -1.22 -16.57
C SER A 552 -15.10 -0.69 -16.58
N GLY A 553 -15.82 -0.83 -15.47
CA GLY A 553 -17.15 -0.26 -15.33
C GLY A 553 -17.85 -0.70 -14.05
N ALA A 554 -18.96 -0.03 -13.76
CA ALA A 554 -19.76 -0.28 -12.56
C ALA A 554 -21.26 -0.32 -12.88
N GLY A 555 -22.01 -1.03 -12.05
CA GLY A 555 -23.45 -0.90 -12.02
C GLY A 555 -23.89 0.37 -11.31
N CYS A 556 -24.92 1.04 -11.78
CA CYS A 556 -25.43 2.24 -11.14
C CYS A 556 -26.40 1.90 -9.99
N ASN A 557 -26.49 2.76 -9.00
CA ASN A 557 -27.16 2.49 -7.70
C ASN A 557 -28.58 1.92 -7.81
N LEU A 558 -29.37 2.41 -8.78
CA LEU A 558 -30.75 2.00 -8.99
C LEU A 558 -30.95 1.22 -10.31
N GLY A 559 -29.86 0.77 -10.96
CA GLY A 559 -29.84 -0.03 -12.17
C GLY A 559 -29.18 0.65 -13.38
N GLY A 560 -28.95 -0.12 -14.43
CA GLY A 560 -28.09 0.30 -15.54
C GLY A 560 -26.63 0.27 -15.17
N SER A 561 -25.77 0.84 -16.03
CA SER A 561 -24.32 0.79 -15.83
C SER A 561 -23.60 1.99 -16.44
N VAL A 562 -22.37 2.21 -15.98
CA VAL A 562 -21.38 3.07 -16.60
C VAL A 562 -20.13 2.25 -16.91
N ALA A 563 -19.59 2.39 -18.13
CA ALA A 563 -18.32 1.82 -18.53
C ALA A 563 -17.23 2.90 -18.57
N PHE A 564 -16.00 2.52 -18.28
CA PHE A 564 -14.81 3.36 -18.26
C PHE A 564 -13.82 2.86 -19.29
N VAL A 565 -13.33 3.75 -20.15
CA VAL A 565 -12.37 3.45 -21.22
C VAL A 565 -11.23 4.46 -21.21
N SER A 566 -10.01 3.99 -21.42
CA SER A 566 -8.86 4.87 -21.59
C SER A 566 -8.87 5.53 -22.95
N THR A 567 -8.40 6.78 -23.02
CA THR A 567 -8.25 7.55 -24.26
C THR A 567 -6.83 8.11 -24.35
N ASP A 568 -6.47 8.67 -25.49
CA ASP A 568 -5.12 9.27 -25.69
C ASP A 568 -4.82 10.44 -24.73
N VAL A 569 -5.86 11.07 -24.14
CA VAL A 569 -5.74 12.30 -23.33
C VAL A 569 -6.40 12.20 -21.96
N GLY A 570 -7.00 11.05 -21.62
CA GLY A 570 -7.73 10.90 -20.35
C GLY A 570 -8.64 9.68 -20.36
N TYR A 571 -9.86 9.84 -19.87
CA TYR A 571 -10.84 8.76 -19.77
C TYR A 571 -12.15 9.10 -20.50
N GLY A 572 -12.82 8.07 -21.01
CA GLY A 572 -14.17 8.12 -21.56
C GLY A 572 -15.16 7.36 -20.68
N PHE A 573 -16.41 7.80 -20.70
CA PHE A 573 -17.54 7.20 -19.97
C PHE A 573 -18.65 6.81 -20.94
N GLU A 574 -19.25 5.63 -20.77
CA GLU A 574 -20.43 5.20 -21.53
C GLU A 574 -21.55 4.82 -20.54
N PHE A 575 -22.65 5.60 -20.53
CA PHE A 575 -23.82 5.40 -19.68
C PHE A 575 -24.89 4.59 -20.41
N ALA A 576 -25.33 3.49 -19.81
CA ALA A 576 -26.41 2.63 -20.31
C ALA A 576 -27.56 2.56 -19.29
N ASP A 577 -28.54 3.46 -19.44
CA ASP A 577 -29.69 3.59 -18.53
C ASP A 577 -29.26 3.66 -17.04
N CYS A 578 -28.13 4.36 -16.79
CA CYS A 578 -27.51 4.48 -15.49
C CYS A 578 -28.39 5.30 -14.53
N ALA A 579 -29.06 4.66 -13.62
CA ALA A 579 -29.91 5.26 -12.62
C ALA A 579 -29.12 5.50 -11.32
N LEU A 580 -28.70 6.76 -11.09
CA LEU A 580 -27.93 7.14 -9.89
C LEU A 580 -28.82 7.41 -8.70
N THR A 581 -29.96 8.09 -8.92
CA THR A 581 -30.98 8.36 -7.89
C THR A 581 -32.36 8.39 -8.55
N ASP A 582 -33.45 8.51 -7.73
CA ASP A 582 -34.82 8.50 -8.27
C ASP A 582 -35.04 9.62 -9.28
N GLY A 583 -35.41 9.24 -10.49
CA GLY A 583 -35.65 10.14 -11.63
C GLY A 583 -34.39 10.60 -12.36
N LEU A 584 -33.17 10.29 -11.90
CA LEU A 584 -31.92 10.58 -12.58
C LEU A 584 -31.39 9.33 -13.29
N VAL A 585 -31.80 9.14 -14.56
CA VAL A 585 -31.38 8.02 -15.41
C VAL A 585 -30.64 8.56 -16.60
N LEU A 586 -29.35 8.26 -16.73
CA LEU A 586 -28.45 8.77 -17.73
C LEU A 586 -28.19 7.73 -18.83
N SER A 587 -28.25 8.15 -20.09
CA SER A 587 -27.79 7.35 -21.25
C SER A 587 -27.03 8.25 -22.19
N GLY A 588 -25.82 7.88 -22.60
CA GLY A 588 -24.95 8.69 -23.45
C GLY A 588 -23.48 8.49 -23.12
N THR A 589 -22.69 9.52 -23.35
CA THR A 589 -21.23 9.47 -23.17
C THR A 589 -20.71 10.63 -22.33
N GLY A 590 -19.51 10.47 -21.80
CA GLY A 590 -18.74 11.53 -21.14
C GLY A 590 -17.26 11.34 -21.36
N SER A 591 -16.48 12.31 -20.93
CA SER A 591 -15.01 12.26 -20.99
C SER A 591 -14.38 13.12 -19.89
N TYR A 592 -13.16 12.75 -19.50
CA TYR A 592 -12.28 13.58 -18.70
C TYR A 592 -10.93 13.70 -19.41
N ASP A 593 -10.51 14.92 -19.69
CA ASP A 593 -9.23 15.26 -20.34
C ASP A 593 -8.26 15.80 -19.28
N PHE A 594 -7.15 15.09 -19.05
CA PHE A 594 -6.14 15.43 -18.05
C PHE A 594 -5.31 16.67 -18.41
N GLU A 595 -5.12 16.96 -19.72
CA GLU A 595 -4.30 18.10 -20.14
C GLU A 595 -5.01 19.43 -19.90
N THR A 596 -6.34 19.43 -20.06
CA THR A 596 -7.17 20.63 -19.98
C THR A 596 -7.99 20.71 -18.70
N ASP A 597 -7.95 19.69 -17.83
CA ASP A 597 -8.84 19.53 -16.68
C ASP A 597 -10.29 19.75 -17.07
N THR A 598 -10.74 19.05 -18.14
CA THR A 598 -12.08 19.20 -18.68
C THR A 598 -12.87 17.92 -18.49
N PHE A 599 -13.97 17.99 -17.75
CA PHE A 599 -15.00 16.95 -17.66
C PHE A 599 -16.19 17.33 -18.52
N ALA A 600 -16.66 16.41 -19.36
CA ALA A 600 -17.77 16.66 -20.26
C ALA A 600 -18.76 15.49 -20.30
N LEU A 601 -20.06 15.79 -20.42
CA LEU A 601 -21.14 14.81 -20.59
C LEU A 601 -22.03 15.21 -21.75
N ASP A 602 -22.34 14.24 -22.63
CA ASP A 602 -23.39 14.32 -23.65
C ASP A 602 -24.39 13.19 -23.39
N VAL A 603 -25.43 13.48 -22.64
CA VAL A 603 -26.35 12.47 -22.09
C VAL A 603 -27.82 12.84 -22.31
N THR A 604 -28.68 11.81 -22.32
CA THR A 604 -30.13 11.98 -22.20
C THR A 604 -30.60 11.65 -20.80
N LEU A 605 -31.59 12.39 -20.30
CA LEU A 605 -32.17 12.20 -18.99
C LEU A 605 -33.55 11.52 -19.10
N GLY A 606 -33.61 10.24 -18.77
CA GLY A 606 -34.85 9.44 -18.72
C GLY A 606 -35.63 9.29 -20.03
N SER A 607 -35.36 10.13 -21.02
CA SER A 607 -36.01 10.16 -22.35
C SER A 607 -35.04 10.61 -23.42
N PRO A 608 -35.04 9.99 -24.63
CA PRO A 608 -34.20 10.45 -25.74
C PRO A 608 -34.56 11.87 -26.26
N ASP A 609 -35.69 12.40 -25.87
CA ASP A 609 -36.13 13.75 -26.25
C ASP A 609 -35.60 14.84 -25.27
N CYS A 610 -34.91 14.44 -24.18
CA CYS A 610 -34.33 15.37 -23.22
C CYS A 610 -32.81 15.15 -23.15
N ALA A 611 -32.05 15.86 -24.00
CA ALA A 611 -30.61 15.77 -24.07
C ALA A 611 -29.95 16.97 -23.38
N TYR A 612 -28.85 16.67 -22.67
CA TYR A 612 -27.98 17.64 -22.02
C TYR A 612 -26.55 17.50 -22.53
N SER A 613 -25.88 18.63 -22.68
CA SER A 613 -24.45 18.73 -22.79
C SER A 613 -23.94 19.55 -21.61
N TYR A 614 -23.08 18.95 -20.79
CA TYR A 614 -22.43 19.56 -19.63
C TYR A 614 -20.92 19.59 -19.89
N GLU A 615 -20.27 20.70 -19.59
CA GLU A 615 -18.82 20.84 -19.64
C GLU A 615 -18.33 21.65 -18.44
N ARG A 616 -17.37 21.11 -17.69
CA ARG A 616 -16.55 21.81 -16.71
C ARG A 616 -15.11 21.85 -17.23
N ALA A 617 -14.56 23.04 -17.39
CA ALA A 617 -13.14 23.26 -17.74
C ALA A 617 -12.50 24.12 -16.65
N GLY A 618 -11.74 23.50 -15.76
CA GLY A 618 -11.27 24.16 -14.55
C GLY A 618 -12.44 24.69 -13.70
N ALA A 619 -12.55 26.01 -13.54
CA ALA A 619 -13.63 26.66 -12.79
C ALA A 619 -14.82 27.10 -13.65
N ASP A 620 -14.72 26.98 -14.96
CA ASP A 620 -15.77 27.41 -15.88
C ASP A 620 -16.73 26.24 -16.18
N VAL A 621 -18.02 26.42 -15.91
CA VAL A 621 -19.08 25.43 -16.14
C VAL A 621 -20.07 25.92 -17.19
N SER A 622 -20.50 25.03 -18.07
CA SER A 622 -21.57 25.27 -19.01
C SER A 622 -22.54 24.10 -19.10
N VAL A 623 -23.83 24.40 -19.18
CA VAL A 623 -24.91 23.43 -19.39
C VAL A 623 -25.80 23.89 -20.54
N GLU A 624 -25.94 23.04 -21.55
CA GLU A 624 -26.89 23.24 -22.63
C GLU A 624 -27.92 22.11 -22.61
N ASP A 625 -29.21 22.42 -22.79
CA ASP A 625 -30.27 21.43 -22.84
C ASP A 625 -31.17 21.60 -24.06
N SER A 626 -31.80 20.49 -24.46
CA SER A 626 -32.84 20.47 -25.50
C SER A 626 -34.16 19.90 -24.96
N CYS A 627 -34.31 19.87 -23.64
CA CYS A 627 -35.48 19.31 -22.97
C CYS A 627 -36.77 20.12 -23.26
N PRO A 628 -37.95 19.49 -23.34
CA PRO A 628 -39.22 20.20 -23.32
C PRO A 628 -39.33 21.06 -22.08
N THR A 629 -39.86 22.29 -22.21
CA THR A 629 -39.92 23.36 -21.22
C THR A 629 -40.76 23.02 -19.98
N ASP A 630 -40.65 21.91 -19.35
CA ASP A 630 -41.27 21.56 -18.06
C ASP A 630 -40.60 20.31 -17.40
N SER A 631 -39.45 19.87 -17.89
CA SER A 631 -38.84 18.61 -17.47
C SER A 631 -38.06 18.68 -16.13
N PHE A 632 -37.77 19.88 -15.64
CA PHE A 632 -37.13 20.09 -14.32
C PHE A 632 -38.14 20.47 -13.20
N GLU A 633 -39.44 20.68 -13.55
CA GLU A 633 -40.51 21.05 -12.60
C GLU A 633 -41.46 19.87 -12.22
N ALA A 634 -41.13 18.61 -12.55
CA ALA A 634 -42.04 17.47 -12.34
C ALA A 634 -41.54 16.46 -11.32
#